data_fbc06208b49d7f8ecbff2b3aaebe8d7b
#
_entry.id   fbc06208b49d7f8ecbff2b3aaebe8d7b
#
_cell.length_a   1.000
_cell.length_b   1.000
_cell.length_c   1.000
_cell.angle_alpha   90.00
_cell.angle_beta   90.00
_cell.angle_gamma   90.00
#
_symmetry.space_group_name_H-M   'P 1'
#
loop_
_entity.id
_entity.type
_entity.pdbx_description
1 polymer ?
#
loop_
_entity_poly.entity_id
_entity_poly.type
_entity_poly.pdbx_seq_one_letter_code
_entity_poly.pdbx_strand_id
1 'polypeptide(L)'
;MYPKMLRRIHHVGLRVADLDAARERWAIQFGLASRSTADGHVRLACAYEDYSLELIAGGEPGADHTAFELEPGVSLDDAASRLDALGVAHSRAEGALRLADPDGHGIELLPFSPTGDTRPAIARSTTTLAG
;
A
#
# COMPACT_ATOMS: atom_id res chain seq x y z
N MET A 1 -24.66 -6.55 -9.86
CA MET A 1 -23.43 -5.78 -9.97
C MET A 1 -23.05 -5.10 -8.66
N TYR A 2 -21.80 -5.12 -8.32
CA TYR A 2 -21.35 -4.50 -7.08
C TYR A 2 -20.74 -3.14 -7.37
N PRO A 3 -21.02 -2.13 -6.54
CA PRO A 3 -20.36 -0.83 -6.69
C PRO A 3 -18.83 -0.99 -6.53
N LYS A 4 -18.09 -0.15 -7.20
CA LYS A 4 -16.64 -0.16 -7.09
C LYS A 4 -16.22 0.26 -5.68
N MET A 5 -15.38 -0.53 -5.06
CA MET A 5 -14.92 -0.29 -3.69
C MET A 5 -13.48 0.19 -3.63
N LEU A 6 -12.61 -0.33 -4.49
CA LEU A 6 -11.19 -0.03 -4.46
C LEU A 6 -10.84 1.10 -5.43
N ARG A 7 -10.12 2.09 -4.93
CA ARG A 7 -9.71 3.24 -5.72
C ARG A 7 -8.40 3.01 -6.44
N ARG A 8 -7.40 2.54 -5.74
CA ARG A 8 -6.07 2.35 -6.31
C ARG A 8 -5.23 1.42 -5.43
N ILE A 9 -4.14 0.95 -5.97
CA ILE A 9 -3.12 0.27 -5.17
C ILE A 9 -2.39 1.36 -4.39
N HIS A 10 -2.32 1.20 -3.08
CA HIS A 10 -1.64 2.16 -2.23
C HIS A 10 -0.16 1.80 -2.08
N HIS A 11 0.14 0.57 -1.70
CA HIS A 11 1.52 0.13 -1.54
C HIS A 11 1.61 -1.40 -1.57
N VAL A 12 2.84 -1.87 -1.68
CA VAL A 12 3.16 -3.29 -1.57
C VAL A 12 4.04 -3.48 -0.35
N GLY A 13 3.76 -4.49 0.44
CA GLY A 13 4.59 -4.87 1.58
C GLY A 13 5.46 -6.06 1.23
N LEU A 14 6.76 -5.97 1.47
CA LEU A 14 7.71 -7.03 1.23
C LEU A 14 8.43 -7.39 2.51
N ARG A 15 8.52 -8.68 2.81
CA ARG A 15 9.35 -9.16 3.90
C ARG A 15 10.78 -9.29 3.40
N VAL A 16 11.75 -8.79 4.17
CA VAL A 16 13.15 -8.79 3.79
C VAL A 16 13.99 -9.36 4.93
N ALA A 17 15.10 -9.99 4.58
CA ALA A 17 15.98 -10.60 5.57
C ALA A 17 16.79 -9.55 6.34
N ASP A 18 17.23 -8.50 5.64
CA ASP A 18 18.04 -7.43 6.24
C ASP A 18 17.41 -6.11 5.85
N LEU A 19 16.76 -5.46 6.80
CA LEU A 19 16.00 -4.25 6.56
C LEU A 19 16.87 -3.08 6.08
N ASP A 20 18.00 -2.87 6.71
CA ASP A 20 18.89 -1.77 6.35
C ASP A 20 19.49 -1.97 4.95
N ALA A 21 19.91 -3.17 4.64
CA ALA A 21 20.46 -3.48 3.32
C ALA A 21 19.40 -3.33 2.23
N ALA A 22 18.18 -3.77 2.50
CA ALA A 22 17.08 -3.64 1.54
C ALA A 22 16.74 -2.17 1.30
N ARG A 23 16.63 -1.38 2.38
CA ARG A 23 16.34 0.05 2.28
C ARG A 23 17.40 0.75 1.41
N GLU A 24 18.66 0.47 1.68
CA GLU A 24 19.75 1.10 0.95
C GLU A 24 19.71 0.72 -0.53
N ARG A 25 19.45 -0.54 -0.82
CA ARG A 25 19.40 -1.03 -2.20
C ARG A 25 18.25 -0.37 -2.98
N TRP A 26 17.08 -0.28 -2.40
CA TRP A 26 15.94 0.38 -3.05
C TRP A 26 16.21 1.86 -3.28
N ALA A 27 16.86 2.53 -2.32
CA ALA A 27 17.21 3.94 -2.47
C ALA A 27 18.25 4.15 -3.57
N ILE A 28 19.30 3.36 -3.57
CA ILE A 28 20.41 3.53 -4.54
C ILE A 28 20.02 3.08 -5.93
N GLN A 29 19.42 1.91 -6.06
CA GLN A 29 19.11 1.38 -7.38
C GLN A 29 17.92 2.08 -8.05
N PHE A 30 16.93 2.48 -7.27
CA PHE A 30 15.69 2.97 -7.84
C PHE A 30 15.31 4.38 -7.39
N GLY A 31 16.09 4.98 -6.52
CA GLY A 31 15.87 6.36 -6.11
C GLY A 31 14.68 6.58 -5.19
N LEU A 32 14.19 5.54 -4.50
CA LEU A 32 13.07 5.72 -3.61
C LEU A 32 13.47 6.50 -2.36
N ALA A 33 12.60 7.40 -1.92
CA ALA A 33 12.82 8.21 -0.75
C ALA A 33 12.25 7.53 0.50
N SER A 34 13.00 7.55 1.59
CA SER A 34 12.50 7.03 2.85
C SER A 34 11.50 8.01 3.45
N ARG A 35 10.28 7.57 3.72
CA ARG A 35 9.23 8.40 4.30
C ARG A 35 9.17 8.26 5.81
N SER A 36 9.29 7.05 6.30
CA SER A 36 9.27 6.81 7.74
C SER A 36 9.94 5.50 8.06
N THR A 37 10.40 5.38 9.28
CA THR A 37 10.95 4.14 9.81
C THR A 37 10.34 3.89 11.18
N ALA A 38 10.12 2.63 11.49
CA ALA A 38 9.68 2.19 12.80
C ALA A 38 10.33 0.84 13.06
N ASP A 39 10.18 0.31 14.26
CA ASP A 39 10.77 -0.97 14.56
C ASP A 39 10.29 -2.04 13.60
N GLY A 40 11.23 -2.58 12.82
CA GLY A 40 10.93 -3.65 11.86
C GLY A 40 10.27 -3.22 10.57
N HIS A 41 10.08 -1.91 10.34
CA HIS A 41 9.41 -1.41 9.13
C HIS A 41 10.12 -0.19 8.56
N VAL A 42 10.19 -0.12 7.23
CA VAL A 42 10.65 1.08 6.52
C VAL A 42 9.66 1.34 5.40
N ARG A 43 9.17 2.57 5.30
CA ARG A 43 8.26 2.98 4.22
C ARG A 43 9.00 3.86 3.23
N LEU A 44 8.90 3.51 1.96
CA LEU A 44 9.59 4.19 0.87
C LEU A 44 8.58 4.69 -0.14
N ALA A 45 8.88 5.80 -0.78
CA ALA A 45 8.00 6.38 -1.78
C ALA A 45 8.72 6.59 -3.10
N CYS A 46 7.99 6.42 -4.19
CA CYS A 46 8.54 6.68 -5.52
C CYS A 46 8.58 8.17 -5.81
N ALA A 47 7.49 8.88 -5.61
CA ALA A 47 7.44 10.30 -5.93
C ALA A 47 6.49 11.05 -4.98
N TYR A 48 5.27 11.29 -5.41
CA TYR A 48 4.37 12.17 -4.70
C TYR A 48 3.31 11.46 -3.86
N GLU A 49 3.35 10.17 -3.82
CA GLU A 49 2.40 9.43 -2.99
C GLU A 49 2.89 9.39 -1.53
N ASP A 50 2.02 8.95 -0.64
CA ASP A 50 2.34 8.80 0.76
C ASP A 50 3.52 7.84 0.90
N TYR A 51 3.35 6.60 0.49
CA TYR A 51 4.43 5.64 0.29
C TYR A 51 3.92 4.53 -0.64
N SER A 52 4.84 3.89 -1.33
CA SER A 52 4.47 2.86 -2.31
C SER A 52 5.07 1.51 -1.96
N LEU A 53 6.00 1.46 -1.04
CA LEU A 53 6.66 0.23 -0.65
C LEU A 53 6.87 0.22 0.86
N GLU A 54 6.51 -0.88 1.50
CA GLU A 54 6.81 -1.09 2.91
C GLU A 54 7.71 -2.30 3.02
N LEU A 55 8.90 -2.11 3.56
CA LEU A 55 9.83 -3.19 3.83
C LEU A 55 9.62 -3.64 5.27
N ILE A 56 9.51 -4.93 5.47
CA ILE A 56 9.18 -5.52 6.78
C ILE A 56 10.27 -6.53 7.13
N ALA A 57 10.87 -6.38 8.29
CA ALA A 57 11.87 -7.32 8.75
C ALA A 57 11.21 -8.57 9.33
N GLY A 58 11.79 -9.71 9.07
CA GLY A 58 11.36 -10.97 9.70
C GLY A 58 10.62 -11.90 8.76
N GLY A 59 10.62 -13.16 9.12
CA GLY A 59 9.99 -14.20 8.34
C GLY A 59 10.72 -14.53 7.06
N GLU A 60 10.12 -15.35 6.24
CA GLU A 60 10.67 -15.69 4.95
C GLU A 60 10.59 -14.49 4.02
N PRO A 61 11.66 -14.14 3.31
CA PRO A 61 11.60 -13.08 2.33
C PRO A 61 10.53 -13.34 1.28
N GLY A 62 9.84 -12.29 0.87
CA GLY A 62 8.79 -12.41 -0.15
C GLY A 62 7.71 -11.37 0.03
N ALA A 63 6.66 -11.48 -0.76
CA ALA A 63 5.53 -10.57 -0.68
C ALA A 63 4.72 -10.84 0.58
N ASP A 64 4.42 -9.79 1.33
CA ASP A 64 3.59 -9.88 2.53
C ASP A 64 2.15 -9.51 2.23
N HIS A 65 1.94 -8.38 1.60
CA HIS A 65 0.59 -7.92 1.25
C HIS A 65 0.63 -6.86 0.16
N THR A 66 -0.52 -6.67 -0.47
CA THR A 66 -0.77 -5.52 -1.34
C THR A 66 -1.90 -4.74 -0.70
N ALA A 67 -1.68 -3.45 -0.50
CA ALA A 67 -2.67 -2.58 0.12
C ALA A 67 -3.39 -1.77 -0.94
N PHE A 68 -4.72 -1.69 -0.80
CA PHE A 68 -5.58 -0.91 -1.68
C PHE A 68 -6.25 0.19 -0.88
N GLU A 69 -6.38 1.35 -1.49
CA GLU A 69 -7.12 2.45 -0.89
C GLU A 69 -8.58 2.37 -1.33
N LEU A 70 -9.49 2.58 -0.40
CA LEU A 70 -10.92 2.56 -0.71
C LEU A 70 -11.35 3.84 -1.43
N GLU A 71 -12.44 3.75 -2.18
CA GLU A 71 -13.05 4.92 -2.79
C GLU A 71 -13.50 5.91 -1.72
N PRO A 72 -13.48 7.23 -2.02
CA PRO A 72 -14.06 8.21 -1.09
C PRO A 72 -15.52 7.86 -0.87
N GLY A 73 -15.97 7.90 0.35
CA GLY A 73 -17.33 7.54 0.68
C GLY A 73 -17.54 6.08 1.03
N VAL A 74 -16.54 5.24 0.88
CA VAL A 74 -16.58 3.84 1.32
C VAL A 74 -15.74 3.74 2.59
N SER A 75 -16.39 3.54 3.72
CA SER A 75 -15.69 3.41 4.99
C SER A 75 -15.15 2.00 5.17
N LEU A 76 -14.27 1.82 6.16
CA LEU A 76 -13.84 0.47 6.54
C LEU A 76 -15.03 -0.37 7.01
N ASP A 77 -16.00 0.25 7.68
CA ASP A 77 -17.20 -0.46 8.12
C ASP A 77 -18.04 -0.92 6.93
N ASP A 78 -18.17 -0.09 5.90
CA ASP A 78 -18.88 -0.46 4.67
C ASP A 78 -18.18 -1.65 4.00
N ALA A 79 -16.87 -1.60 3.91
CA ALA A 79 -16.09 -2.68 3.31
C ALA A 79 -16.22 -3.96 4.12
N ALA A 80 -16.15 -3.87 5.44
CA ALA A 80 -16.29 -5.03 6.32
C ALA A 80 -17.67 -5.66 6.17
N SER A 81 -18.73 -4.85 6.11
CA SER A 81 -20.08 -5.35 5.93
C SER A 81 -20.25 -6.08 4.61
N ARG A 82 -19.64 -5.56 3.55
CA ARG A 82 -19.70 -6.21 2.24
C ARG A 82 -18.96 -7.55 2.25
N LEU A 83 -17.80 -7.61 2.88
CA LEU A 83 -17.06 -8.85 3.01
C LEU A 83 -17.82 -9.88 3.84
N ASP A 84 -18.46 -9.43 4.93
CA ASP A 84 -19.31 -10.31 5.75
C ASP A 84 -20.46 -10.88 4.94
N ALA A 85 -21.11 -10.04 4.14
CA ALA A 85 -22.24 -10.50 3.31
C ALA A 85 -21.81 -11.53 2.27
N LEU A 86 -20.56 -11.46 1.85
CA LEU A 86 -20.00 -12.39 0.86
C LEU A 86 -19.32 -13.60 1.51
N GLY A 87 -19.30 -13.68 2.83
CA GLY A 87 -18.66 -14.78 3.54
C GLY A 87 -17.15 -14.77 3.51
N VAL A 88 -16.55 -13.61 3.30
CA VAL A 88 -15.09 -13.50 3.21
C VAL A 88 -14.52 -13.17 4.58
N ALA A 89 -13.64 -14.02 5.08
CA ALA A 89 -13.00 -13.80 6.38
C ALA A 89 -12.06 -12.60 6.32
N HIS A 90 -12.08 -11.78 7.34
CA HIS A 90 -11.22 -10.61 7.43
C HIS A 90 -10.98 -10.26 8.90
N SER A 91 -9.99 -9.40 9.14
CA SER A 91 -9.73 -8.87 10.47
C SER A 91 -9.43 -7.38 10.37
N ARG A 92 -9.53 -6.68 11.47
CA ARG A 92 -9.24 -5.24 11.50
C ARG A 92 -8.05 -5.01 12.42
N ALA A 93 -7.08 -4.23 11.97
CA ALA A 93 -5.92 -3.88 12.77
C ALA A 93 -5.38 -2.52 12.34
N GLU A 94 -5.13 -1.66 13.34
CA GLU A 94 -4.47 -0.36 13.08
C GLU A 94 -5.09 0.46 11.95
N GLY A 95 -6.40 0.53 11.92
CA GLY A 95 -7.07 1.37 10.93
C GLY A 95 -7.12 0.79 9.53
N ALA A 96 -6.96 -0.51 9.39
CA ALA A 96 -7.03 -1.19 8.11
C ALA A 96 -7.83 -2.48 8.24
N LEU A 97 -8.33 -2.99 7.12
CA LEU A 97 -8.87 -4.34 7.07
C LEU A 97 -7.84 -5.23 6.41
N ARG A 98 -7.69 -6.43 6.94
CA ARG A 98 -6.77 -7.43 6.41
C ARG A 98 -7.52 -8.69 6.04
N LEU A 99 -7.20 -9.21 4.86
CA LEU A 99 -7.78 -10.46 4.37
C LEU A 99 -6.78 -11.13 3.43
N ALA A 100 -7.16 -12.25 2.89
CA ALA A 100 -6.34 -12.93 1.89
C ALA A 100 -7.20 -13.28 0.69
N ASP A 101 -6.57 -13.32 -0.48
CA ASP A 101 -7.27 -13.80 -1.66
C ASP A 101 -7.35 -15.33 -1.63
N PRO A 102 -8.04 -15.97 -2.58
CA PRO A 102 -8.17 -17.44 -2.56
C PRO A 102 -6.83 -18.19 -2.59
N ASP A 103 -5.78 -17.58 -3.11
CA ASP A 103 -4.46 -18.22 -3.16
C ASP A 103 -3.61 -17.89 -1.95
N GLY A 104 -4.15 -17.19 -0.98
CA GLY A 104 -3.43 -16.86 0.24
C GLY A 104 -2.60 -15.59 0.19
N HIS A 105 -2.71 -14.78 -0.86
CA HIS A 105 -1.98 -13.52 -0.93
C HIS A 105 -2.61 -12.49 0.01
N GLY A 106 -1.79 -11.84 0.81
CA GLY A 106 -2.27 -10.84 1.77
C GLY A 106 -2.82 -9.60 1.08
N ILE A 107 -3.95 -9.14 1.54
CA ILE A 107 -4.60 -7.92 1.06
C ILE A 107 -4.89 -7.03 2.24
N GLU A 108 -4.63 -5.74 2.09
CA GLU A 108 -4.95 -4.77 3.11
C GLU A 108 -5.80 -3.68 2.49
N LEU A 109 -6.85 -3.25 3.16
CA LEU A 109 -7.73 -2.18 2.69
C LEU A 109 -7.56 -0.99 3.61
N LEU A 110 -7.28 0.18 3.03
CA LEU A 110 -7.05 1.42 3.75
C LEU A 110 -8.14 2.43 3.42
N PRO A 111 -8.51 3.28 4.38
CA PRO A 111 -9.48 4.32 4.08
C PRO A 111 -8.91 5.34 3.07
N PHE A 112 -9.79 6.00 2.34
CA PHE A 112 -9.40 7.05 1.42
C PHE A 112 -8.66 8.16 2.16
N SER A 113 -7.57 8.65 1.57
CA SER A 113 -6.84 9.79 2.10
C SER A 113 -6.65 10.83 1.00
N PRO A 114 -7.19 12.03 1.16
CA PRO A 114 -7.04 13.06 0.14
C PRO A 114 -5.61 13.55 0.00
N THR A 115 -4.74 13.28 1.00
CA THR A 115 -3.35 13.69 0.94
C THR A 115 -2.43 12.62 0.39
N GLY A 116 -2.97 11.48 -0.01
CA GLY A 116 -2.15 10.37 -0.46
C GLY A 116 -1.47 10.58 -1.80
N ASP A 117 -1.98 11.49 -2.63
CA ASP A 117 -1.35 11.81 -3.91
C ASP A 117 -1.08 13.31 -3.90
N THR A 118 0.18 13.67 -3.69
CA THR A 118 0.58 15.07 -3.57
C THR A 118 1.23 15.60 -4.84
N ARG A 119 1.10 14.90 -5.96
CA ARG A 119 1.69 15.36 -7.21
C ARG A 119 1.13 16.72 -7.60
N PRO A 120 1.99 17.69 -7.94
CA PRO A 120 1.50 18.95 -8.47
C PRO A 120 0.80 18.73 -9.82
N ALA A 121 -0.30 19.41 -10.05
CA ALA A 121 -1.03 19.27 -11.31
C ALA A 121 -0.14 19.56 -12.51
N ILE A 122 0.75 20.53 -12.39
CA ILE A 122 1.60 20.91 -13.49
C ILE A 122 2.64 19.86 -13.85
N ALA A 123 3.03 19.03 -12.91
CA ALA A 123 4.04 18.01 -13.17
C ALA A 123 3.57 16.99 -14.19
N ARG A 124 2.27 16.76 -14.27
CA ARG A 124 1.75 15.80 -15.24
C ARG A 124 1.73 16.34 -16.66
N SER A 125 1.59 17.64 -16.80
CA SER A 125 1.52 18.20 -18.13
C SER A 125 2.89 18.38 -18.77
N THR A 126 3.94 18.38 -17.99
CA THR A 126 5.24 18.66 -18.54
C THR A 126 6.01 17.43 -18.86
N THR A 127 5.39 16.35 -18.87
CA THR A 127 6.11 15.27 -19.04
C THR A 127 6.63 15.06 -20.25
N THR A 128 6.80 15.42 -20.86
CA THR A 128 7.20 15.31 -22.02
C THR A 128 8.31 14.83 -22.37
N LEU A 129 8.67 14.66 -22.45
CA LEU A 129 9.57 14.41 -22.87
C LEU A 129 10.40 14.18 -23.24
N ALA A 130 10.50 14.09 -23.25
CA ALA A 130 11.37 14.28 -23.57
C ALA A 130 12.20 13.33 -23.81
N GLY A 131 12.41 12.99 -23.79
CA GLY A 131 13.23 12.11 -23.97
C GLY A 131 13.88 11.14 -24.17
#